data_765810e788fcb2da627664cb50a0ffbc
#
_entry.id   765810e788fcb2da627664cb50a0ffbc
#
_cell.length_a   1.000
_cell.length_b   1.000
_cell.length_c   1.000
_cell.angle_alpha   90.00
_cell.angle_beta   90.00
_cell.angle_gamma   90.00
#
_symmetry.space_group_name_H-M   'P 1'
#
loop_
_entity.id
_entity.type
_entity.pdbx_description
1 polymer ?
#
loop_
_entity_poly.entity_id
_entity_poly.type
_entity_poly.pdbx_seq_one_letter_code
_entity_poly.pdbx_strand_id
1 'polypeptide(L)'
;MKRFLQCALIALLLSSLALQPAAREAEAKQQPEQHLKQMVSSMSLEEKIGQMLMPDFRNWKKKGESNAKGLTKMNDEVAGIIQKYRLGGVILFAENVTGTEQTVRLTDGLQKASPDIPLFITIDQEGGIVTRLESGTNLPGNMAVGASRSSKNAFKSGKIIGKELASLGINVNFSPVLDVNNNPGNPVIGVRSFSSKPELTSKLGIQMMKGLQDEQMIATAKHFPGHGDTAVDSHYGLPLVPHDEKRLRSIELAPFQIAIDAGIDMIMTAHVQFPAFDNTTSKSKKDGEDIMVPATLSKKVMTDLLRKDLGFKGVVVTDALNMKAISDNFGQEEAVVMAVKAGVDIALMPAQVTSLETEKNLARVFEALLTAVKKGEIPIEQID
;
A
#
# COMPACT_ATOMS: atom_id res chain seq x y z
N MET A 1 -3.96 27.07 -61.95
CA MET A 1 -4.48 27.54 -60.67
C MET A 1 -5.53 26.63 -60.04
N LYS A 2 -6.59 26.12 -60.70
CA LYS A 2 -7.66 25.27 -60.10
C LYS A 2 -7.14 23.93 -59.52
N ARG A 3 -6.17 23.26 -60.10
CA ARG A 3 -5.61 21.98 -59.59
C ARG A 3 -4.77 22.14 -58.33
N PHE A 4 -4.08 23.27 -58.14
CA PHE A 4 -3.28 23.54 -56.92
C PHE A 4 -4.19 23.83 -55.71
N LEU A 5 -5.35 24.49 -55.90
CA LEU A 5 -6.30 24.76 -54.84
C LEU A 5 -6.98 23.45 -54.35
N GLN A 6 -7.26 22.50 -55.25
CA GLN A 6 -7.85 21.20 -54.87
C GLN A 6 -6.90 20.34 -54.07
N CYS A 7 -5.60 20.29 -54.39
CA CYS A 7 -4.61 19.53 -53.60
C CYS A 7 -4.40 20.15 -52.21
N ALA A 8 -4.41 21.48 -52.07
CA ALA A 8 -4.31 22.15 -50.78
C ALA A 8 -5.54 21.91 -49.88
N LEU A 9 -6.74 21.88 -50.43
CA LEU A 9 -7.97 21.56 -49.65
C LEU A 9 -8.00 20.11 -49.18
N ILE A 10 -7.55 19.16 -50.02
CA ILE A 10 -7.45 17.73 -49.63
C ILE A 10 -6.40 17.50 -48.56
N ALA A 11 -5.26 18.19 -48.62
CA ALA A 11 -4.24 18.12 -47.59
C ALA A 11 -4.73 18.72 -46.24
N LEU A 12 -5.51 19.79 -46.26
CA LEU A 12 -6.11 20.34 -45.03
C LEU A 12 -7.19 19.41 -44.43
N LEU A 13 -8.00 18.77 -45.27
CA LEU A 13 -9.01 17.80 -44.81
C LEU A 13 -8.36 16.51 -44.25
N LEU A 14 -7.27 16.03 -44.81
CA LEU A 14 -6.52 14.86 -44.32
C LEU A 14 -5.80 15.16 -43.01
N SER A 15 -5.29 16.38 -42.82
CA SER A 15 -4.67 16.80 -41.55
C SER A 15 -5.70 16.95 -40.41
N SER A 16 -6.92 17.37 -40.71
CA SER A 16 -7.99 17.46 -39.70
C SER A 16 -8.54 16.08 -39.28
N LEU A 17 -8.54 15.08 -40.17
CA LEU A 17 -8.96 13.72 -39.86
C LEU A 17 -7.89 12.95 -39.00
N ALA A 18 -6.60 13.28 -39.14
CA ALA A 18 -5.54 12.62 -38.35
C ALA A 18 -5.44 13.15 -36.91
N LEU A 19 -5.95 14.36 -36.63
CA LEU A 19 -5.97 14.98 -35.31
C LEU A 19 -7.16 14.54 -34.45
N GLN A 20 -8.22 14.01 -35.04
CA GLN A 20 -9.43 13.59 -34.31
C GLN A 20 -9.27 12.41 -33.36
N PRO A 21 -8.50 11.33 -33.66
CA PRO A 21 -8.33 10.23 -32.71
C PRO A 21 -7.52 10.63 -31.49
N ALA A 22 -6.45 11.41 -31.64
CA ALA A 22 -5.64 11.88 -30.52
C ALA A 22 -6.38 12.87 -29.61
N ALA A 23 -7.22 13.75 -30.18
CA ALA A 23 -8.06 14.65 -29.41
C ALA A 23 -9.15 13.89 -28.65
N ARG A 24 -9.81 12.90 -29.29
CA ARG A 24 -10.78 12.02 -28.62
C ARG A 24 -10.19 11.16 -27.51
N GLU A 25 -8.97 10.68 -27.70
CA GLU A 25 -8.26 9.91 -26.67
C GLU A 25 -7.82 10.79 -25.49
N ALA A 26 -7.46 12.04 -25.75
CA ALA A 26 -7.17 13.04 -24.72
C ALA A 26 -8.44 13.45 -23.96
N GLU A 27 -9.56 13.70 -24.65
CA GLU A 27 -10.86 13.98 -24.03
C GLU A 27 -11.38 12.78 -23.21
N ALA A 28 -11.22 11.54 -23.71
CA ALA A 28 -11.61 10.32 -23.01
C ALA A 28 -10.80 10.09 -21.72
N LYS A 29 -9.55 10.54 -21.66
CA LYS A 29 -8.71 10.51 -20.44
C LYS A 29 -9.00 11.67 -19.49
N GLN A 30 -9.43 12.83 -19.99
CA GLN A 30 -9.71 14.01 -19.17
C GLN A 30 -11.03 13.90 -18.40
N GLN A 31 -12.05 13.24 -18.94
CA GLN A 31 -13.34 13.10 -18.27
C GLN A 31 -13.28 12.34 -16.94
N PRO A 32 -12.60 11.17 -16.83
CA PRO A 32 -12.45 10.47 -15.54
C PRO A 32 -11.67 11.30 -14.52
N GLU A 33 -10.60 11.98 -14.94
CA GLU A 33 -9.78 12.80 -14.03
C GLU A 33 -10.56 14.03 -13.50
N GLN A 34 -11.36 14.67 -14.34
CA GLN A 34 -12.23 15.78 -13.92
C GLN A 34 -13.31 15.30 -12.94
N HIS A 35 -13.89 14.13 -13.20
CA HIS A 35 -14.89 13.53 -12.30
C HIS A 35 -14.28 13.21 -10.94
N LEU A 36 -13.07 12.62 -10.90
CA LEU A 36 -12.35 12.35 -9.64
C LEU A 36 -12.04 13.63 -8.87
N LYS A 37 -11.56 14.68 -9.55
CA LYS A 37 -11.30 15.99 -8.93
C LYS A 37 -12.59 16.61 -8.36
N GLN A 38 -13.71 16.51 -9.07
CA GLN A 38 -15.01 16.97 -8.56
C GLN A 38 -15.47 16.17 -7.35
N MET A 39 -15.31 14.83 -7.38
CA MET A 39 -15.60 13.97 -6.23
C MET A 39 -14.78 14.39 -5.01
N VAL A 40 -13.45 14.47 -5.12
CA VAL A 40 -12.57 14.88 -4.02
C VAL A 40 -12.91 16.27 -3.51
N SER A 41 -13.18 17.23 -4.41
CA SER A 41 -13.57 18.61 -4.01
C SER A 41 -14.90 18.69 -3.29
N SER A 42 -15.82 17.75 -3.52
CA SER A 42 -17.12 17.68 -2.83
C SER A 42 -17.06 16.97 -1.48
N MET A 43 -15.99 16.23 -1.20
CA MET A 43 -15.83 15.53 0.07
C MET A 43 -15.54 16.50 1.21
N SER A 44 -16.15 16.26 2.37
CA SER A 44 -15.76 16.90 3.62
C SER A 44 -14.35 16.49 4.05
N LEU A 45 -13.72 17.26 4.93
CA LEU A 45 -12.42 16.91 5.50
C LEU A 45 -12.49 15.57 6.24
N GLU A 46 -13.56 15.33 6.95
CA GLU A 46 -13.82 14.08 7.68
C GLU A 46 -13.88 12.88 6.73
N GLU A 47 -14.55 13.00 5.58
CA GLU A 47 -14.60 11.94 4.57
C GLU A 47 -13.22 11.67 3.96
N LYS A 48 -12.44 12.71 3.63
CA LYS A 48 -11.07 12.56 3.12
C LYS A 48 -10.15 11.87 4.12
N ILE A 49 -10.19 12.25 5.39
CA ILE A 49 -9.43 11.59 6.46
C ILE A 49 -9.84 10.13 6.60
N GLY A 50 -11.12 9.82 6.52
CA GLY A 50 -11.61 8.44 6.57
C GLY A 50 -11.04 7.57 5.44
N GLN A 51 -10.92 8.13 4.22
CA GLN A 51 -10.32 7.42 3.08
C GLN A 51 -8.83 7.09 3.29
N MET A 52 -8.14 7.80 4.18
CA MET A 52 -6.74 7.53 4.53
C MET A 52 -6.57 6.42 5.57
N LEU A 53 -7.64 5.87 6.14
CA LEU A 53 -7.59 4.88 7.21
C LEU A 53 -7.94 3.48 6.70
N MET A 54 -7.07 2.50 6.99
CA MET A 54 -7.24 1.10 6.60
C MET A 54 -7.03 0.20 7.84
N PRO A 55 -8.05 0.07 8.72
CA PRO A 55 -7.96 -0.85 9.86
C PRO A 55 -8.08 -2.31 9.42
N ASP A 56 -7.79 -3.21 10.37
CA ASP A 56 -8.19 -4.60 10.32
C ASP A 56 -9.40 -4.85 11.23
N PHE A 57 -10.23 -5.79 10.80
CA PHE A 57 -11.26 -6.42 11.63
C PHE A 57 -10.96 -7.91 11.72
N ARG A 58 -9.71 -8.26 11.92
CA ARG A 58 -9.24 -9.66 11.97
C ARG A 58 -10.06 -10.49 12.90
N ASN A 59 -10.25 -10.01 14.13
CA ASN A 59 -11.09 -10.63 15.14
C ASN A 59 -12.14 -9.64 15.62
N TRP A 60 -13.36 -10.12 15.84
CA TRP A 60 -14.45 -9.29 16.31
C TRP A 60 -15.16 -9.92 17.51
N LYS A 61 -15.33 -9.15 18.57
CA LYS A 61 -16.13 -9.48 19.76
C LYS A 61 -17.46 -8.74 19.66
N LYS A 62 -18.54 -9.46 19.32
CA LYS A 62 -19.87 -8.87 19.27
C LYS A 62 -20.34 -8.50 20.68
N LYS A 63 -21.24 -7.53 20.75
CA LYS A 63 -21.89 -7.14 22.01
C LYS A 63 -22.52 -8.37 22.68
N GLY A 64 -22.13 -8.60 23.93
CA GLY A 64 -22.61 -9.75 24.75
C GLY A 64 -21.79 -11.04 24.61
N GLU A 65 -20.81 -11.11 23.71
CA GLU A 65 -19.84 -12.23 23.63
C GLU A 65 -18.67 -12.03 24.60
N SER A 66 -18.10 -13.12 25.10
CA SER A 66 -16.94 -13.09 26.02
C SER A 66 -15.62 -12.91 25.28
N ASN A 67 -15.50 -13.50 24.07
CA ASN A 67 -14.25 -13.55 23.32
C ASN A 67 -14.43 -13.04 21.89
N ALA A 68 -13.37 -12.40 21.34
CA ALA A 68 -13.29 -12.09 19.93
C ALA A 68 -13.01 -13.36 19.11
N LYS A 69 -13.61 -13.44 17.91
CA LYS A 69 -13.41 -14.53 16.93
C LYS A 69 -13.11 -13.94 15.58
N GLY A 70 -12.49 -14.69 14.68
CA GLY A 70 -12.27 -14.29 13.32
C GLY A 70 -13.54 -13.73 12.67
N LEU A 71 -13.47 -12.54 12.10
CA LEU A 71 -14.58 -11.95 11.36
C LEU A 71 -14.72 -12.66 10.01
N THR A 72 -15.51 -13.71 9.97
CA THR A 72 -15.77 -14.50 8.75
C THR A 72 -17.08 -14.14 8.05
N LYS A 73 -17.88 -13.28 8.67
CA LYS A 73 -19.15 -12.77 8.15
C LYS A 73 -19.38 -11.35 8.59
N MET A 74 -19.79 -10.52 7.65
CA MET A 74 -20.14 -9.12 7.92
C MET A 74 -21.25 -9.03 8.99
N ASN A 75 -21.16 -7.99 9.82
CA ASN A 75 -22.17 -7.66 10.84
C ASN A 75 -22.42 -6.15 10.87
N ASP A 76 -23.53 -5.74 11.47
CA ASP A 76 -23.98 -4.35 11.50
C ASP A 76 -23.05 -3.43 12.29
N GLU A 77 -22.34 -3.96 13.30
CA GLU A 77 -21.39 -3.19 14.11
C GLU A 77 -20.19 -2.76 13.27
N VAL A 78 -19.58 -3.68 12.51
CA VAL A 78 -18.46 -3.38 11.60
C VAL A 78 -18.94 -2.53 10.43
N ALA A 79 -20.11 -2.81 9.86
CA ALA A 79 -20.71 -1.99 8.82
C ALA A 79 -20.89 -0.53 9.28
N GLY A 80 -21.41 -0.35 10.50
CA GLY A 80 -21.56 0.98 11.10
C GLY A 80 -20.24 1.73 11.29
N ILE A 81 -19.15 1.05 11.64
CA ILE A 81 -17.82 1.67 11.75
C ILE A 81 -17.32 2.12 10.37
N ILE A 82 -17.39 1.25 9.34
CA ILE A 82 -16.98 1.59 7.97
C ILE A 82 -17.74 2.83 7.48
N GLN A 83 -19.04 2.88 7.66
CA GLN A 83 -19.90 3.99 7.27
C GLN A 83 -19.60 5.26 8.06
N LYS A 84 -19.49 5.14 9.39
CA LYS A 84 -19.26 6.29 10.30
C LYS A 84 -17.99 7.05 9.96
N TYR A 85 -16.90 6.32 9.70
CA TYR A 85 -15.60 6.92 9.40
C TYR A 85 -15.31 7.05 7.91
N ARG A 86 -16.19 6.59 7.03
CA ARG A 86 -15.96 6.61 5.56
C ARG A 86 -14.61 5.99 5.20
N LEU A 87 -14.30 4.81 5.78
CA LEU A 87 -12.99 4.16 5.64
C LEU A 87 -12.59 3.94 4.18
N GLY A 88 -11.32 4.13 3.85
CA GLY A 88 -10.78 3.91 2.50
C GLY A 88 -10.48 2.44 2.20
N GLY A 89 -10.26 1.60 3.22
CA GLY A 89 -9.98 0.19 3.01
C GLY A 89 -10.01 -0.66 4.27
N VAL A 90 -9.84 -1.96 4.07
CA VAL A 90 -9.75 -2.97 5.12
C VAL A 90 -8.71 -4.01 4.71
N ILE A 91 -7.84 -4.43 5.64
CA ILE A 91 -6.93 -5.56 5.42
C ILE A 91 -7.51 -6.85 6.01
N LEU A 92 -7.43 -7.94 5.22
CA LEU A 92 -7.84 -9.29 5.61
C LEU A 92 -6.65 -10.16 5.99
N PHE A 93 -6.88 -11.07 6.93
CA PHE A 93 -5.92 -12.06 7.42
C PHE A 93 -6.50 -13.47 7.30
N ALA A 94 -5.71 -14.49 7.61
CA ALA A 94 -6.13 -15.89 7.54
C ALA A 94 -7.42 -16.16 8.33
N GLU A 95 -7.60 -15.48 9.46
CA GLU A 95 -8.79 -15.59 10.31
C GLU A 95 -10.07 -15.10 9.63
N ASN A 96 -9.94 -14.32 8.56
CA ASN A 96 -11.07 -13.76 7.80
C ASN A 96 -11.42 -14.60 6.56
N VAL A 97 -10.45 -15.38 5.99
CA VAL A 97 -10.56 -16.01 4.67
C VAL A 97 -10.47 -17.54 4.78
N THR A 98 -11.43 -18.13 5.49
CA THR A 98 -11.46 -19.55 5.86
C THR A 98 -12.09 -20.47 4.79
N GLY A 99 -12.52 -19.94 3.67
CA GLY A 99 -13.09 -20.68 2.55
C GLY A 99 -13.61 -19.79 1.44
N THR A 100 -13.63 -20.30 0.21
CA THR A 100 -13.95 -19.53 -1.00
C THR A 100 -15.31 -18.81 -0.90
N GLU A 101 -16.38 -19.54 -0.70
CA GLU A 101 -17.74 -18.96 -0.66
C GLU A 101 -17.94 -18.01 0.52
N GLN A 102 -17.34 -18.33 1.67
CA GLN A 102 -17.37 -17.50 2.85
C GLN A 102 -16.64 -16.17 2.59
N THR A 103 -15.46 -16.20 1.97
CA THR A 103 -14.67 -15.02 1.66
C THR A 103 -15.42 -14.09 0.69
N VAL A 104 -16.01 -14.62 -0.37
CA VAL A 104 -16.83 -13.83 -1.32
C VAL A 104 -17.98 -13.13 -0.61
N ARG A 105 -18.67 -13.82 0.32
CA ARG A 105 -19.76 -13.20 1.10
C ARG A 105 -19.23 -12.10 2.03
N LEU A 106 -18.06 -12.29 2.63
CA LEU A 106 -17.45 -11.28 3.48
C LEU A 106 -17.06 -10.03 2.69
N THR A 107 -16.35 -10.20 1.56
CA THR A 107 -15.89 -9.08 0.72
C THR A 107 -17.08 -8.33 0.08
N ASP A 108 -18.12 -9.03 -0.36
CA ASP A 108 -19.38 -8.42 -0.82
C ASP A 108 -20.06 -7.60 0.30
N GLY A 109 -20.08 -8.14 1.52
CA GLY A 109 -20.62 -7.42 2.68
C GLY A 109 -19.81 -6.17 3.05
N LEU A 110 -18.47 -6.24 2.95
CA LEU A 110 -17.58 -5.10 3.17
C LEU A 110 -17.83 -4.00 2.13
N GLN A 111 -17.89 -4.36 0.84
CA GLN A 111 -18.17 -3.38 -0.23
C GLN A 111 -19.54 -2.73 -0.08
N LYS A 112 -20.56 -3.49 0.31
CA LYS A 112 -21.91 -2.95 0.57
C LYS A 112 -21.95 -1.95 1.74
N ALA A 113 -21.01 -2.03 2.66
CA ALA A 113 -20.90 -1.07 3.76
C ALA A 113 -20.31 0.28 3.31
N SER A 114 -19.72 0.38 2.11
CA SER A 114 -19.17 1.60 1.55
C SER A 114 -19.72 1.85 0.14
N PRO A 115 -20.99 2.28 0.01
CA PRO A 115 -21.66 2.34 -1.28
C PRO A 115 -21.19 3.50 -2.18
N ASP A 116 -20.66 4.56 -1.60
CA ASP A 116 -20.29 5.78 -2.33
C ASP A 116 -18.91 5.65 -2.99
N ILE A 117 -17.91 5.17 -2.24
CA ILE A 117 -16.54 4.93 -2.68
C ILE A 117 -16.17 3.48 -2.34
N PRO A 118 -15.84 2.64 -3.33
CA PRO A 118 -15.45 1.25 -3.08
C PRO A 118 -14.21 1.14 -2.17
N LEU A 119 -14.23 0.19 -1.24
CA LEU A 119 -13.11 -0.07 -0.36
C LEU A 119 -11.91 -0.69 -1.10
N PHE A 120 -10.72 -0.32 -0.72
CA PHE A 120 -9.57 -1.19 -0.89
C PHE A 120 -9.72 -2.39 0.07
N ILE A 121 -9.98 -3.57 -0.48
CA ILE A 121 -9.95 -4.83 0.26
C ILE A 121 -8.60 -5.46 0.00
N THR A 122 -7.75 -5.50 1.03
CA THR A 122 -6.34 -5.83 0.89
C THR A 122 -5.97 -7.12 1.62
N ILE A 123 -4.89 -7.76 1.19
CA ILE A 123 -4.34 -8.98 1.80
C ILE A 123 -2.84 -9.09 1.55
N ASP A 124 -2.11 -9.80 2.43
CA ASP A 124 -0.74 -10.27 2.19
C ASP A 124 -0.76 -11.68 1.60
N GLN A 125 -0.85 -11.81 0.30
CA GLN A 125 -0.75 -13.08 -0.40
C GLN A 125 0.52 -13.09 -1.24
N GLU A 126 1.67 -13.39 -0.59
CA GLU A 126 3.00 -13.43 -1.23
C GLU A 126 3.29 -14.80 -1.86
N GLY A 127 2.66 -15.83 -1.33
CA GLY A 127 3.02 -17.24 -1.54
C GLY A 127 4.08 -17.71 -0.54
N GLY A 128 4.38 -19.00 -0.52
CA GLY A 128 5.29 -19.59 0.45
C GLY A 128 4.80 -19.45 1.88
N ILE A 129 5.66 -18.91 2.76
CA ILE A 129 5.33 -18.76 4.19
C ILE A 129 4.33 -17.64 4.50
N VAL A 130 4.12 -16.72 3.55
CA VAL A 130 3.14 -15.64 3.69
C VAL A 130 1.98 -15.90 2.73
N THR A 131 1.11 -16.79 3.17
CA THR A 131 -0.12 -17.21 2.48
C THR A 131 -1.27 -17.12 3.46
N ARG A 132 -2.34 -16.38 3.10
CA ARG A 132 -3.52 -16.18 3.95
C ARG A 132 -4.70 -17.04 3.52
N LEU A 133 -4.83 -17.28 2.19
CA LEU A 133 -5.91 -18.11 1.67
C LEU A 133 -5.71 -19.57 2.10
N GLU A 134 -6.70 -20.15 2.74
CA GLU A 134 -6.73 -21.58 3.06
C GLU A 134 -7.00 -22.42 1.81
N SER A 135 -7.80 -21.88 0.87
CA SER A 135 -8.07 -22.48 -0.44
C SER A 135 -7.33 -21.73 -1.55
N GLY A 136 -6.88 -22.43 -2.56
CA GLY A 136 -6.18 -21.85 -3.70
C GLY A 136 -4.89 -22.61 -4.06
N THR A 137 -4.10 -22.01 -4.93
CA THR A 137 -2.84 -22.61 -5.38
C THR A 137 -1.74 -22.41 -4.36
N ASN A 138 -1.17 -23.50 -3.87
CA ASN A 138 -0.03 -23.45 -2.94
C ASN A 138 1.26 -23.14 -3.72
N LEU A 139 1.62 -21.86 -3.80
CA LEU A 139 2.83 -21.40 -4.50
C LEU A 139 4.06 -21.51 -3.59
N PRO A 140 5.24 -21.82 -4.16
CA PRO A 140 6.44 -22.13 -3.38
C PRO A 140 7.11 -20.91 -2.71
N GLY A 141 6.66 -19.69 -3.02
CA GLY A 141 7.23 -18.44 -2.52
C GLY A 141 8.38 -17.88 -3.36
N ASN A 142 8.76 -16.64 -3.04
CA ASN A 142 9.62 -15.83 -3.89
C ASN A 142 11.05 -16.38 -4.02
N MET A 143 11.65 -16.90 -2.96
CA MET A 143 13.01 -17.46 -3.03
C MET A 143 13.07 -18.67 -3.96
N ALA A 144 12.07 -19.54 -3.97
CA ALA A 144 12.00 -20.68 -4.88
C ALA A 144 11.80 -20.22 -6.34
N VAL A 145 10.96 -19.20 -6.57
CA VAL A 145 10.85 -18.54 -7.87
C VAL A 145 12.18 -17.90 -8.27
N GLY A 146 12.89 -17.28 -7.34
CA GLY A 146 14.24 -16.72 -7.49
C GLY A 146 15.26 -17.77 -7.93
N ALA A 147 15.26 -18.93 -7.28
CA ALA A 147 16.13 -20.06 -7.63
C ALA A 147 15.91 -20.55 -9.08
N SER A 148 14.67 -20.50 -9.58
CA SER A 148 14.37 -20.84 -10.97
C SER A 148 14.90 -19.81 -11.97
N ARG A 149 15.21 -18.59 -11.56
CA ARG A 149 15.62 -17.44 -12.41
C ARG A 149 14.68 -17.15 -13.58
N SER A 150 13.46 -17.68 -13.55
CA SER A 150 12.50 -17.64 -14.64
C SER A 150 11.52 -16.47 -14.48
N SER A 151 11.64 -15.49 -15.38
CA SER A 151 10.66 -14.41 -15.52
C SER A 151 9.24 -14.93 -15.77
N LYS A 152 9.12 -16.01 -16.55
CA LYS A 152 7.84 -16.67 -16.82
C LYS A 152 7.19 -17.23 -15.55
N ASN A 153 7.99 -17.84 -14.66
CA ASN A 153 7.47 -18.37 -13.40
C ASN A 153 7.03 -17.23 -12.48
N ALA A 154 7.81 -16.16 -12.36
CA ALA A 154 7.44 -14.98 -11.58
C ALA A 154 6.13 -14.34 -12.08
N PHE A 155 6.00 -14.12 -13.40
CA PHE A 155 4.77 -13.61 -14.00
C PHE A 155 3.57 -14.55 -13.73
N LYS A 156 3.75 -15.87 -13.94
CA LYS A 156 2.69 -16.85 -13.68
C LYS A 156 2.26 -16.87 -12.20
N SER A 157 3.21 -16.76 -11.27
CA SER A 157 2.89 -16.69 -9.84
C SER A 157 2.02 -15.49 -9.53
N GLY A 158 2.40 -14.28 -10.01
CA GLY A 158 1.59 -13.08 -9.86
C GLY A 158 0.20 -13.23 -10.48
N LYS A 159 0.13 -13.79 -11.71
CA LYS A 159 -1.14 -13.98 -12.41
C LYS A 159 -2.08 -14.97 -11.69
N ILE A 160 -1.56 -16.07 -11.15
CA ILE A 160 -2.36 -17.02 -10.38
C ILE A 160 -2.90 -16.36 -9.12
N ILE A 161 -2.03 -15.69 -8.33
CA ILE A 161 -2.46 -14.97 -7.12
C ILE A 161 -3.51 -13.92 -7.48
N GLY A 162 -3.25 -13.07 -8.48
CA GLY A 162 -4.16 -12.01 -8.89
C GLY A 162 -5.54 -12.54 -9.27
N LYS A 163 -5.59 -13.60 -10.08
CA LYS A 163 -6.84 -14.24 -10.49
C LYS A 163 -7.63 -14.83 -9.31
N GLU A 164 -6.95 -15.51 -8.38
CA GLU A 164 -7.59 -16.08 -7.20
C GLU A 164 -8.15 -14.98 -6.30
N LEU A 165 -7.37 -13.93 -6.00
CA LEU A 165 -7.80 -12.81 -5.17
C LEU A 165 -8.96 -12.03 -5.80
N ALA A 166 -8.86 -11.71 -7.10
CA ALA A 166 -9.93 -11.00 -7.81
C ALA A 166 -11.25 -11.78 -7.79
N SER A 167 -11.19 -13.12 -7.96
CA SER A 167 -12.39 -13.97 -7.88
C SER A 167 -13.04 -14.00 -6.49
N LEU A 168 -12.30 -13.61 -5.45
CA LEU A 168 -12.78 -13.48 -4.08
C LEU A 168 -13.22 -12.05 -3.71
N GLY A 169 -13.19 -11.10 -4.66
CA GLY A 169 -13.54 -9.70 -4.41
C GLY A 169 -12.46 -8.90 -3.67
N ILE A 170 -11.23 -9.43 -3.58
CA ILE A 170 -10.05 -8.73 -3.06
C ILE A 170 -9.42 -7.95 -4.22
N ASN A 171 -9.11 -6.67 -4.05
CA ASN A 171 -8.67 -5.79 -5.15
C ASN A 171 -7.25 -5.23 -4.97
N VAL A 172 -6.62 -5.44 -3.81
CA VAL A 172 -5.22 -5.03 -3.54
C VAL A 172 -4.46 -6.19 -2.93
N ASN A 173 -3.27 -6.48 -3.47
CA ASN A 173 -2.36 -7.43 -2.84
C ASN A 173 -1.08 -6.73 -2.40
N PHE A 174 -0.70 -6.87 -1.14
CA PHE A 174 0.58 -6.40 -0.61
C PHE A 174 1.74 -7.32 -1.06
N SER A 175 1.97 -7.32 -2.36
CA SER A 175 3.00 -8.08 -3.11
C SER A 175 3.29 -7.33 -4.42
N PRO A 176 4.54 -7.37 -4.95
CA PRO A 176 5.67 -8.21 -4.56
C PRO A 176 6.55 -7.63 -3.44
N VAL A 177 7.27 -8.54 -2.75
CA VAL A 177 8.39 -8.18 -1.87
C VAL A 177 9.59 -7.85 -2.76
N LEU A 178 10.10 -6.62 -2.67
CA LEU A 178 11.26 -6.14 -3.43
C LEU A 178 12.51 -5.98 -2.56
N ASP A 179 12.45 -6.39 -1.29
CA ASP A 179 13.60 -6.41 -0.40
C ASP A 179 14.68 -7.34 -0.95
N VAL A 180 15.92 -6.85 -1.00
CA VAL A 180 17.09 -7.64 -1.39
C VAL A 180 17.65 -8.35 -0.17
N ASN A 181 17.59 -9.69 -0.13
CA ASN A 181 18.03 -10.48 1.03
C ASN A 181 19.57 -10.60 1.07
N ASN A 182 20.24 -9.49 1.34
CA ASN A 182 21.70 -9.38 1.39
C ASN A 182 22.31 -9.66 2.78
N ASN A 183 21.46 -9.75 3.82
CA ASN A 183 21.85 -10.19 5.15
C ASN A 183 21.33 -11.60 5.42
N PRO A 184 22.20 -12.64 5.48
CA PRO A 184 21.77 -14.02 5.77
C PRO A 184 21.11 -14.19 7.15
N GLY A 185 21.41 -13.29 8.10
CA GLY A 185 20.84 -13.28 9.44
C GLY A 185 19.50 -12.51 9.54
N ASN A 186 18.94 -12.03 8.42
CA ASN A 186 17.69 -11.29 8.44
C ASN A 186 16.52 -12.16 8.94
N PRO A 187 15.83 -11.78 10.04
CA PRO A 187 14.84 -12.64 10.67
C PRO A 187 13.44 -12.52 10.01
N VAL A 188 13.21 -11.52 9.16
CA VAL A 188 11.86 -11.19 8.68
C VAL A 188 11.68 -11.33 7.17
N ILE A 189 12.71 -11.05 6.37
CA ILE A 189 12.65 -11.13 4.91
C ILE A 189 13.03 -12.54 4.43
N GLY A 190 14.28 -12.93 4.55
CA GLY A 190 14.73 -14.30 4.25
C GLY A 190 14.13 -14.86 2.96
N VAL A 191 13.36 -15.95 3.11
CA VAL A 191 12.72 -16.67 1.99
C VAL A 191 11.60 -15.89 1.29
N ARG A 192 11.15 -14.77 1.84
CA ARG A 192 10.18 -13.88 1.19
C ARG A 192 10.79 -13.06 0.06
N SER A 193 12.12 -12.87 0.04
CA SER A 193 12.83 -12.21 -1.06
C SER A 193 13.05 -13.16 -2.24
N PHE A 194 13.11 -12.60 -3.45
CA PHE A 194 13.50 -13.35 -4.67
C PHE A 194 14.99 -13.69 -4.68
N SER A 195 15.85 -12.81 -4.14
CA SER A 195 17.30 -12.97 -4.23
C SER A 195 18.07 -12.05 -3.28
N SER A 196 19.33 -12.39 -3.08
CA SER A 196 20.35 -11.49 -2.50
C SER A 196 20.99 -10.53 -3.53
N LYS A 197 20.53 -10.58 -4.79
CA LYS A 197 21.05 -9.73 -5.88
C LYS A 197 19.95 -8.78 -6.34
N PRO A 198 20.19 -7.45 -6.30
CA PRO A 198 19.18 -6.45 -6.65
C PRO A 198 18.65 -6.61 -8.09
N GLU A 199 19.51 -7.00 -9.05
CA GLU A 199 19.11 -7.17 -10.45
C GLU A 199 18.12 -8.34 -10.62
N LEU A 200 18.33 -9.44 -9.90
CA LEU A 200 17.44 -10.60 -9.97
C LEU A 200 16.14 -10.33 -9.22
N THR A 201 16.20 -9.67 -8.04
CA THR A 201 15.04 -9.23 -7.28
C THR A 201 14.17 -8.29 -8.12
N SER A 202 14.77 -7.28 -8.75
CA SER A 202 14.07 -6.36 -9.65
C SER A 202 13.40 -7.10 -10.80
N LYS A 203 14.19 -7.91 -11.53
CA LYS A 203 13.70 -8.64 -12.70
C LYS A 203 12.48 -9.51 -12.38
N LEU A 204 12.52 -10.25 -11.30
CA LEU A 204 11.45 -11.20 -10.95
C LEU A 204 10.29 -10.51 -10.25
N GLY A 205 10.56 -9.54 -9.37
CA GLY A 205 9.53 -8.73 -8.72
C GLY A 205 8.66 -7.99 -9.72
N ILE A 206 9.27 -7.36 -10.74
CA ILE A 206 8.52 -6.69 -11.82
C ILE A 206 7.66 -7.69 -12.62
N GLN A 207 8.13 -8.90 -12.84
CA GLN A 207 7.31 -9.90 -13.55
C GLN A 207 6.13 -10.37 -12.68
N MET A 208 6.31 -10.53 -11.37
CA MET A 208 5.22 -10.84 -10.45
C MET A 208 4.20 -9.68 -10.40
N MET A 209 4.68 -8.44 -10.28
CA MET A 209 3.85 -7.23 -10.37
C MET A 209 2.97 -7.24 -11.63
N LYS A 210 3.60 -7.42 -12.80
CA LYS A 210 2.88 -7.48 -14.09
C LYS A 210 1.86 -8.62 -14.14
N GLY A 211 2.16 -9.75 -13.52
CA GLY A 211 1.22 -10.85 -13.42
C GLY A 211 -0.01 -10.53 -12.57
N LEU A 212 0.17 -9.80 -11.44
CA LEU A 212 -0.92 -9.29 -10.62
C LEU A 212 -1.76 -8.27 -11.39
N GLN A 213 -1.12 -7.28 -12.03
CA GLN A 213 -1.77 -6.22 -12.80
C GLN A 213 -2.53 -6.76 -14.04
N ASP A 214 -2.07 -7.87 -14.65
CA ASP A 214 -2.76 -8.53 -15.75
C ASP A 214 -4.16 -9.07 -15.36
N GLU A 215 -4.36 -9.33 -14.07
CA GLU A 215 -5.67 -9.68 -13.47
C GLU A 215 -6.34 -8.49 -12.78
N GLN A 216 -5.95 -7.25 -13.14
CA GLN A 216 -6.48 -5.99 -12.59
C GLN A 216 -6.32 -5.85 -11.07
N MET A 217 -5.36 -6.56 -10.49
CA MET A 217 -5.01 -6.45 -9.07
C MET A 217 -4.07 -5.27 -8.86
N ILE A 218 -4.38 -4.40 -7.90
CA ILE A 218 -3.45 -3.37 -7.44
C ILE A 218 -2.28 -4.06 -6.74
N ALA A 219 -1.08 -3.91 -7.32
CA ALA A 219 0.14 -4.50 -6.81
C ALA A 219 0.89 -3.52 -5.89
N THR A 220 1.48 -4.01 -4.81
CA THR A 220 2.18 -3.20 -3.81
C THR A 220 3.62 -3.66 -3.64
N ALA A 221 4.57 -2.82 -4.03
CA ALA A 221 6.00 -3.08 -3.77
C ALA A 221 6.35 -2.82 -2.30
N LYS A 222 7.07 -3.74 -1.66
CA LYS A 222 7.41 -3.64 -0.22
C LYS A 222 8.77 -4.25 0.11
N HIS A 223 9.41 -3.74 1.17
CA HIS A 223 9.07 -2.68 2.10
C HIS A 223 10.05 -1.51 1.90
N PHE A 224 9.58 -0.40 1.37
CA PHE A 224 10.40 0.74 0.98
C PHE A 224 11.01 1.47 2.19
N PRO A 225 12.29 1.87 2.17
CA PRO A 225 13.30 1.83 1.08
C PRO A 225 14.05 0.51 0.93
N GLY A 226 13.77 -0.52 1.74
CA GLY A 226 14.37 -1.86 1.73
C GLY A 226 14.60 -2.41 3.13
N HIS A 227 14.07 -3.60 3.40
CA HIS A 227 14.14 -4.25 4.72
C HIS A 227 15.11 -5.47 4.71
N GLY A 228 15.78 -5.71 3.58
CA GLY A 228 16.55 -6.95 3.38
C GLY A 228 17.86 -7.04 4.17
N ASP A 229 18.46 -5.90 4.57
CA ASP A 229 19.73 -5.84 5.32
C ASP A 229 19.54 -5.53 6.81
N THR A 230 18.40 -5.83 7.38
CA THR A 230 18.15 -5.63 8.80
C THR A 230 18.53 -6.87 9.60
N ALA A 231 19.00 -6.67 10.85
CA ALA A 231 19.30 -7.73 11.81
C ALA A 231 18.23 -7.87 12.91
N VAL A 232 17.23 -6.98 12.91
CA VAL A 232 16.13 -6.93 13.87
C VAL A 232 14.81 -6.96 13.11
N ASP A 233 13.84 -7.69 13.62
CA ASP A 233 12.48 -7.71 13.10
C ASP A 233 11.70 -6.50 13.61
N SER A 234 11.12 -5.71 12.70
CA SER A 234 10.32 -4.52 13.01
C SER A 234 9.02 -4.81 13.79
N HIS A 235 8.59 -6.07 13.85
CA HIS A 235 7.51 -6.48 14.75
C HIS A 235 7.89 -6.39 16.23
N TYR A 236 9.19 -6.45 16.56
CA TYR A 236 9.67 -6.48 17.95
C TYR A 236 10.55 -5.32 18.34
N GLY A 237 11.17 -4.62 17.38
CA GLY A 237 12.06 -3.52 17.63
C GLY A 237 12.22 -2.62 16.41
N LEU A 238 13.02 -1.56 16.54
CA LEU A 238 13.27 -0.60 15.46
C LEU A 238 14.59 -0.95 14.75
N PRO A 239 14.52 -1.53 13.54
CA PRO A 239 15.73 -1.94 12.81
C PRO A 239 16.46 -0.73 12.22
N LEU A 240 17.76 -0.90 12.00
CA LEU A 240 18.67 0.10 11.42
C LEU A 240 19.42 -0.49 10.23
N VAL A 241 19.52 0.28 9.14
CA VAL A 241 20.37 0.00 7.97
C VAL A 241 21.43 1.10 7.86
N PRO A 242 22.66 0.90 8.38
CA PRO A 242 23.66 1.97 8.56
C PRO A 242 24.58 2.17 7.36
N HIS A 243 24.09 1.99 6.15
CA HIS A 243 24.89 2.16 4.94
C HIS A 243 24.82 3.60 4.39
N ASP A 244 25.84 3.96 3.60
CA ASP A 244 25.86 5.23 2.87
C ASP A 244 24.83 5.24 1.73
N GLU A 245 24.45 6.42 1.29
CA GLU A 245 23.45 6.63 0.25
C GLU A 245 23.79 5.93 -1.06
N LYS A 246 25.07 5.95 -1.49
CA LYS A 246 25.52 5.30 -2.72
C LYS A 246 25.24 3.80 -2.70
N ARG A 247 25.55 3.16 -1.59
CA ARG A 247 25.28 1.74 -1.37
C ARG A 247 23.76 1.48 -1.36
N LEU A 248 22.99 2.27 -0.61
CA LEU A 248 21.53 2.12 -0.52
C LEU A 248 20.87 2.28 -1.90
N ARG A 249 21.31 3.24 -2.71
CA ARG A 249 20.79 3.42 -4.06
C ARG A 249 21.09 2.26 -5.00
N SER A 250 22.24 1.62 -4.83
CA SER A 250 22.65 0.51 -5.70
C SER A 250 22.06 -0.83 -5.34
N ILE A 251 21.61 -1.02 -4.12
CA ILE A 251 21.10 -2.31 -3.63
C ILE A 251 19.64 -2.20 -3.16
N GLU A 252 19.39 -1.47 -2.09
CA GLU A 252 18.07 -1.43 -1.45
C GLU A 252 17.03 -0.72 -2.33
N LEU A 253 17.37 0.45 -2.87
CA LEU A 253 16.48 1.27 -3.68
C LEU A 253 16.35 0.80 -5.15
N ALA A 254 17.35 0.11 -5.68
CA ALA A 254 17.36 -0.27 -7.09
C ALA A 254 16.10 -1.03 -7.54
N PRO A 255 15.57 -2.03 -6.80
CA PRO A 255 14.33 -2.70 -7.19
C PRO A 255 13.11 -1.77 -7.17
N PHE A 256 13.06 -0.83 -6.24
CA PHE A 256 11.93 0.12 -6.14
C PHE A 256 11.96 1.14 -7.28
N GLN A 257 13.13 1.69 -7.65
CA GLN A 257 13.22 2.57 -8.81
C GLN A 257 12.73 1.88 -10.08
N ILE A 258 13.17 0.63 -10.31
CA ILE A 258 12.73 -0.14 -11.48
C ILE A 258 11.23 -0.44 -11.43
N ALA A 259 10.66 -0.66 -10.23
CA ALA A 259 9.22 -0.85 -10.07
C ALA A 259 8.42 0.42 -10.37
N ILE A 260 8.91 1.57 -9.92
CA ILE A 260 8.33 2.90 -10.22
C ILE A 260 8.32 3.14 -11.73
N ASP A 261 9.46 2.94 -12.39
CA ASP A 261 9.61 3.10 -13.84
C ASP A 261 8.72 2.11 -14.63
N ALA A 262 8.43 0.95 -14.04
CA ALA A 262 7.57 -0.07 -14.62
C ALA A 262 6.07 0.11 -14.31
N GLY A 263 5.69 1.14 -13.55
CA GLY A 263 4.30 1.49 -13.25
C GLY A 263 3.69 0.70 -12.11
N ILE A 264 4.40 0.55 -10.99
CA ILE A 264 3.82 0.00 -9.75
C ILE A 264 2.71 0.92 -9.22
N ASP A 265 1.60 0.35 -8.77
CA ASP A 265 0.43 1.08 -8.32
C ASP A 265 0.59 1.63 -6.90
N MET A 266 1.16 0.83 -6.00
CA MET A 266 1.27 1.12 -4.58
C MET A 266 2.65 0.75 -4.04
N ILE A 267 3.13 1.51 -3.05
CA ILE A 267 4.36 1.22 -2.31
C ILE A 267 4.04 1.19 -0.82
N MET A 268 4.45 0.10 -0.15
CA MET A 268 4.38 -0.02 1.31
C MET A 268 5.71 0.38 1.93
N THR A 269 5.64 1.24 2.95
CA THR A 269 6.81 1.73 3.69
C THR A 269 7.35 0.70 4.67
N ALA A 270 8.62 0.86 5.08
CA ALA A 270 9.26 0.06 6.13
C ALA A 270 9.43 0.83 7.44
N HIS A 271 9.21 0.16 8.58
CA HIS A 271 9.54 0.71 9.90
C HIS A 271 11.02 0.51 10.23
N VAL A 272 11.89 1.08 9.39
CA VAL A 272 13.35 0.92 9.43
C VAL A 272 14.04 2.28 9.42
N GLN A 273 15.10 2.42 10.16
CA GLN A 273 15.92 3.63 10.23
C GLN A 273 17.00 3.63 9.13
N PHE A 274 17.14 4.74 8.41
CA PHE A 274 18.14 4.94 7.37
C PHE A 274 18.87 6.27 7.60
N PRO A 275 19.93 6.29 8.43
CA PRO A 275 20.62 7.54 8.80
C PRO A 275 21.18 8.32 7.60
N ALA A 276 21.50 7.65 6.49
CA ALA A 276 21.96 8.30 5.28
C ALA A 276 20.89 9.15 4.59
N PHE A 277 19.61 8.83 4.75
CA PHE A 277 18.50 9.60 4.21
C PHE A 277 17.89 10.54 5.24
N ASP A 278 17.76 10.08 6.49
CA ASP A 278 17.24 10.90 7.57
C ASP A 278 17.85 10.49 8.92
N ASN A 279 18.60 11.41 9.52
CA ASN A 279 19.20 11.27 10.86
C ASN A 279 18.45 12.11 11.93
N THR A 280 17.25 12.58 11.62
CA THR A 280 16.41 13.31 12.57
C THR A 280 15.99 12.38 13.70
N THR A 281 16.04 12.86 14.93
CA THR A 281 15.64 12.12 16.13
C THR A 281 14.30 12.62 16.69
N SER A 282 13.63 11.75 17.42
CA SER A 282 12.46 12.04 18.24
C SER A 282 12.61 11.34 19.58
N LYS A 283 11.89 11.82 20.61
CA LYS A 283 11.84 11.14 21.91
C LYS A 283 10.97 9.90 21.85
N SER A 284 11.55 8.75 22.20
CA SER A 284 10.79 7.51 22.39
C SER A 284 9.86 7.62 23.59
N LYS A 285 8.60 7.25 23.42
CA LYS A 285 7.62 7.17 24.52
C LYS A 285 7.88 5.99 25.46
N LYS A 286 8.64 5.00 24.99
CA LYS A 286 8.94 3.79 25.75
C LYS A 286 9.90 4.07 26.92
N ASP A 287 10.94 4.88 26.69
CA ASP A 287 12.05 5.06 27.61
C ASP A 287 12.55 6.51 27.69
N GLY A 288 12.05 7.41 26.83
CA GLY A 288 12.48 8.82 26.76
C GLY A 288 13.80 9.05 26.03
N GLU A 289 14.43 8.00 25.48
CA GLU A 289 15.67 8.11 24.73
C GLU A 289 15.45 8.79 23.36
N ASP A 290 16.51 9.37 22.82
CA ASP A 290 16.50 9.90 21.45
C ASP A 290 16.63 8.76 20.45
N ILE A 291 15.63 8.57 19.60
CA ILE A 291 15.62 7.57 18.54
C ILE A 291 15.51 8.23 17.16
N MET A 292 16.20 7.68 16.17
CA MET A 292 16.05 8.14 14.81
C MET A 292 14.64 7.82 14.27
N VAL A 293 14.09 8.75 13.51
CA VAL A 293 12.78 8.57 12.89
C VAL A 293 12.86 7.49 11.80
N PRO A 294 12.00 6.46 11.81
CA PRO A 294 11.99 5.44 10.78
C PRO A 294 11.44 5.99 9.44
N ALA A 295 11.75 5.33 8.35
CA ALA A 295 11.38 5.72 6.99
C ALA A 295 9.88 6.07 6.87
N THR A 296 9.00 5.25 7.44
CA THR A 296 7.53 5.48 7.44
C THR A 296 7.12 6.85 7.96
N LEU A 297 7.85 7.40 8.94
CA LEU A 297 7.53 8.66 9.62
C LEU A 297 8.39 9.83 9.11
N SER A 298 9.29 9.59 8.16
CA SER A 298 10.28 10.55 7.66
C SER A 298 9.81 11.26 6.40
N LYS A 299 9.63 12.58 6.48
CA LYS A 299 9.33 13.41 5.30
C LYS A 299 10.47 13.38 4.27
N LYS A 300 11.73 13.32 4.71
CA LYS A 300 12.89 13.21 3.81
C LYS A 300 12.83 11.91 2.99
N VAL A 301 12.36 10.82 3.59
CA VAL A 301 12.22 9.53 2.90
C VAL A 301 10.94 9.48 2.06
N MET A 302 9.78 9.83 2.61
CA MET A 302 8.50 9.69 1.89
C MET A 302 8.30 10.78 0.84
N THR A 303 8.52 12.05 1.21
CA THR A 303 8.30 13.15 0.28
C THR A 303 9.53 13.43 -0.59
N ASP A 304 10.71 13.62 0.02
CA ASP A 304 11.84 14.11 -0.75
C ASP A 304 12.49 12.98 -1.58
N LEU A 305 12.75 11.81 -0.98
CA LEU A 305 13.31 10.67 -1.72
C LEU A 305 12.25 9.99 -2.62
N LEU A 306 11.14 9.47 -2.05
CA LEU A 306 10.21 8.63 -2.82
C LEU A 306 9.43 9.45 -3.87
N ARG A 307 8.80 10.56 -3.46
CA ARG A 307 7.94 11.34 -4.36
C ARG A 307 8.73 12.19 -5.34
N LYS A 308 9.74 12.97 -4.84
CA LYS A 308 10.44 13.95 -5.66
C LYS A 308 11.62 13.35 -6.43
N ASP A 309 12.51 12.61 -5.76
CA ASP A 309 13.73 12.09 -6.37
C ASP A 309 13.45 10.84 -7.23
N LEU A 310 12.78 9.82 -6.67
CA LEU A 310 12.42 8.61 -7.41
C LEU A 310 11.17 8.77 -8.30
N GLY A 311 10.41 9.86 -8.15
CA GLY A 311 9.31 10.24 -9.02
C GLY A 311 8.03 9.40 -8.84
N PHE A 312 7.83 8.70 -7.71
CA PHE A 312 6.64 7.89 -7.47
C PHE A 312 5.37 8.74 -7.33
N LYS A 313 4.34 8.40 -8.10
CA LYS A 313 3.05 9.11 -8.14
C LYS A 313 1.86 8.27 -7.69
N GLY A 314 2.06 6.98 -7.42
CA GLY A 314 1.02 6.08 -6.95
C GLY A 314 0.74 6.24 -5.45
N VAL A 315 0.02 5.30 -4.87
CA VAL A 315 -0.40 5.32 -3.47
C VAL A 315 0.72 4.83 -2.54
N VAL A 316 0.98 5.57 -1.47
CA VAL A 316 1.89 5.15 -0.39
C VAL A 316 1.07 4.68 0.81
N VAL A 317 1.25 3.42 1.18
CA VAL A 317 0.64 2.82 2.37
C VAL A 317 1.73 2.54 3.41
N THR A 318 1.44 2.70 4.70
CA THR A 318 2.38 2.28 5.75
C THR A 318 2.45 0.77 5.84
N ASP A 319 3.53 0.22 6.41
CA ASP A 319 3.44 -1.07 7.10
C ASP A 319 2.54 -0.91 8.34
N ALA A 320 2.17 -2.00 8.98
CA ALA A 320 1.19 -2.00 10.07
C ALA A 320 1.64 -1.12 11.26
N LEU A 321 0.91 -0.02 11.53
CA LEU A 321 1.29 0.97 12.55
C LEU A 321 1.14 0.47 13.99
N ASN A 322 0.48 -0.67 14.20
CA ASN A 322 0.42 -1.33 15.51
C ASN A 322 1.66 -2.20 15.82
N MET A 323 2.63 -2.30 14.91
CA MET A 323 3.92 -2.97 15.17
C MET A 323 4.71 -2.24 16.24
N LYS A 324 5.42 -2.98 17.11
CA LYS A 324 6.13 -2.44 18.29
C LYS A 324 7.21 -1.42 17.92
N ALA A 325 7.84 -1.53 16.75
CA ALA A 325 8.76 -0.52 16.24
C ALA A 325 8.15 0.89 16.26
N ILE A 326 6.85 1.00 16.03
CA ILE A 326 6.09 2.24 15.98
C ILE A 326 5.31 2.48 17.28
N SER A 327 4.45 1.53 17.66
CA SER A 327 3.49 1.73 18.76
C SER A 327 4.17 2.01 20.10
N ASP A 328 5.29 1.34 20.40
CA ASP A 328 6.01 1.51 21.66
C ASP A 328 6.77 2.86 21.71
N ASN A 329 7.32 3.29 20.56
CA ASN A 329 8.21 4.44 20.50
C ASN A 329 7.49 5.78 20.26
N PHE A 330 6.44 5.80 19.43
CA PHE A 330 5.78 7.04 19.01
C PHE A 330 4.36 7.17 19.57
N GLY A 331 3.74 6.07 19.98
CA GLY A 331 2.31 6.01 20.27
C GLY A 331 1.47 6.06 19.01
N GLN A 332 0.22 5.65 19.13
CA GLN A 332 -0.62 5.34 17.97
C GLN A 332 -1.09 6.58 17.20
N GLU A 333 -1.66 7.55 17.91
CA GLU A 333 -2.21 8.77 17.31
C GLU A 333 -1.10 9.63 16.67
N GLU A 334 0.02 9.80 17.39
CA GLU A 334 1.14 10.61 16.91
C GLU A 334 1.82 9.95 15.69
N ALA A 335 1.99 8.63 15.70
CA ALA A 335 2.58 7.89 14.58
C ALA A 335 1.76 8.07 13.29
N VAL A 336 0.43 8.02 13.37
CA VAL A 336 -0.44 8.24 12.20
C VAL A 336 -0.30 9.68 11.68
N VAL A 337 -0.32 10.67 12.57
CA VAL A 337 -0.12 12.10 12.19
C VAL A 337 1.25 12.29 11.56
N MET A 338 2.32 11.71 12.13
CA MET A 338 3.67 11.79 11.56
C MET A 338 3.77 11.13 10.19
N ALA A 339 3.17 9.96 10.00
CA ALA A 339 3.17 9.25 8.71
C ALA A 339 2.47 10.08 7.61
N VAL A 340 1.29 10.63 7.91
CA VAL A 340 0.60 11.51 6.96
C VAL A 340 1.41 12.76 6.68
N LYS A 341 1.98 13.44 7.69
CA LYS A 341 2.89 14.59 7.51
C LYS A 341 4.12 14.24 6.67
N ALA A 342 4.59 13.01 6.73
CA ALA A 342 5.71 12.53 5.91
C ALA A 342 5.35 12.37 4.43
N GLY A 343 4.08 12.22 4.08
CA GLY A 343 3.61 12.05 2.69
C GLY A 343 3.02 10.67 2.39
N VAL A 344 2.61 9.95 3.44
CA VAL A 344 1.86 8.70 3.31
C VAL A 344 0.39 8.99 3.03
N ASP A 345 -0.22 8.21 2.13
CA ASP A 345 -1.63 8.36 1.74
C ASP A 345 -2.56 7.47 2.58
N ILE A 346 -2.11 6.27 2.96
CA ILE A 346 -2.93 5.30 3.70
C ILE A 346 -2.19 4.82 4.95
N ALA A 347 -2.81 5.00 6.11
CA ALA A 347 -2.37 4.45 7.38
C ALA A 347 -2.96 3.04 7.56
N LEU A 348 -2.09 2.01 7.44
CA LEU A 348 -2.48 0.61 7.62
C LEU A 348 -2.50 0.24 9.10
N MET A 349 -3.58 -0.41 9.54
CA MET A 349 -3.79 -0.83 10.93
C MET A 349 -3.50 0.31 11.93
N PRO A 350 -4.12 1.48 11.73
CA PRO A 350 -3.82 2.70 12.49
C PRO A 350 -4.25 2.56 13.95
N ALA A 351 -5.16 1.64 14.25
CA ALA A 351 -5.70 1.37 15.57
C ALA A 351 -6.17 -0.08 15.66
N GLN A 352 -6.04 -0.69 16.85
CA GLN A 352 -6.64 -1.98 17.12
C GLN A 352 -8.14 -1.82 17.36
N VAL A 353 -8.98 -2.45 16.51
CA VAL A 353 -10.44 -2.40 16.55
C VAL A 353 -11.00 -3.83 16.53
N THR A 354 -11.36 -4.35 17.70
CA THR A 354 -11.83 -5.73 17.87
C THR A 354 -13.23 -5.84 18.49
N SER A 355 -13.86 -4.70 18.79
CA SER A 355 -15.22 -4.57 19.36
C SER A 355 -15.66 -3.11 19.29
N LEU A 356 -16.95 -2.84 19.58
CA LEU A 356 -17.44 -1.47 19.76
C LEU A 356 -16.74 -0.72 20.91
N GLU A 357 -16.26 -1.42 21.94
CA GLU A 357 -15.52 -0.80 23.04
C GLU A 357 -14.14 -0.29 22.59
N THR A 358 -13.50 -0.98 21.65
CA THR A 358 -12.18 -0.63 21.10
C THR A 358 -12.25 0.30 19.89
N GLU A 359 -13.43 0.53 19.32
CA GLU A 359 -13.67 1.53 18.26
C GLU A 359 -13.18 2.93 18.67
N LYS A 360 -13.24 3.27 19.97
CA LYS A 360 -12.65 4.52 20.50
C LYS A 360 -11.18 4.73 20.17
N ASN A 361 -10.41 3.65 19.90
CA ASN A 361 -9.02 3.76 19.48
C ASN A 361 -8.93 4.38 18.07
N LEU A 362 -9.79 3.91 17.15
CA LEU A 362 -9.89 4.49 15.81
C LEU A 362 -10.43 5.93 15.88
N ALA A 363 -11.40 6.20 16.75
CA ALA A 363 -11.91 7.55 16.98
C ALA A 363 -10.79 8.52 17.39
N ARG A 364 -9.89 8.13 18.32
CA ARG A 364 -8.75 8.99 18.73
C ARG A 364 -7.79 9.27 17.57
N VAL A 365 -7.47 8.27 16.76
CA VAL A 365 -6.63 8.46 15.57
C VAL A 365 -7.28 9.41 14.57
N PHE A 366 -8.57 9.22 14.30
CA PHE A 366 -9.34 10.06 13.41
C PHE A 366 -9.35 11.52 13.87
N GLU A 367 -9.65 11.77 15.16
CA GLU A 367 -9.65 13.10 15.76
C GLU A 367 -8.25 13.73 15.81
N ALA A 368 -7.19 12.93 15.99
CA ALA A 368 -5.82 13.43 15.95
C ALA A 368 -5.46 13.96 14.54
N LEU A 369 -5.79 13.23 13.48
CA LEU A 369 -5.61 13.70 12.10
C LEU A 369 -6.44 14.95 11.82
N LEU A 370 -7.72 14.93 12.15
CA LEU A 370 -8.62 16.07 11.97
C LEU A 370 -8.09 17.33 12.68
N THR A 371 -7.60 17.16 13.89
CA THR A 371 -7.02 18.25 14.69
C THR A 371 -5.72 18.77 14.04
N ALA A 372 -4.84 17.88 13.58
CA ALA A 372 -3.58 18.24 12.93
C ALA A 372 -3.81 19.06 11.65
N VAL A 373 -4.81 18.67 10.84
CA VAL A 373 -5.19 19.45 9.65
C VAL A 373 -5.79 20.81 10.04
N LYS A 374 -6.75 20.84 10.96
CA LYS A 374 -7.40 22.09 11.42
C LYS A 374 -6.41 23.08 12.04
N LYS A 375 -5.32 22.59 12.65
CA LYS A 375 -4.23 23.44 13.18
C LYS A 375 -3.19 23.83 12.13
N GLY A 376 -3.29 23.34 10.88
CA GLY A 376 -2.31 23.59 9.83
C GLY A 376 -0.99 22.82 10.00
N GLU A 377 -0.95 21.80 10.88
CA GLU A 377 0.21 20.93 11.05
C GLU A 377 0.35 19.97 9.83
N ILE A 378 -0.76 19.61 9.23
CA ILE A 378 -0.86 18.95 7.94
C ILE A 378 -1.54 19.92 6.98
N PRO A 379 -0.90 20.35 5.89
CA PRO A 379 -1.53 21.20 4.87
C PRO A 379 -2.75 20.51 4.26
N ILE A 380 -3.82 21.27 4.00
CA ILE A 380 -5.05 20.71 3.41
C ILE A 380 -4.78 20.13 2.02
N GLU A 381 -3.86 20.73 1.26
CA GLU A 381 -3.44 20.28 -0.07
C GLU A 381 -2.77 18.90 -0.05
N GLN A 382 -2.36 18.43 1.12
CA GLN A 382 -1.80 17.08 1.29
C GLN A 382 -2.89 16.04 1.53
N ILE A 383 -4.11 16.50 1.90
CA ILE A 383 -5.28 15.64 2.11
C ILE A 383 -6.12 15.57 0.83
N ASP A 384 -6.03 16.58 -0.02
CA ASP A 384 -6.68 16.68 -1.34
C ASP A 384 -5.95 15.84 -2.40
#